data_bb85689e4b0b0caa5ea46d401cc8bd4b
#
_entry.id   bb85689e4b0b0caa5ea46d401cc8bd4b
#
_cell.length_a   1.000
_cell.length_b   1.000
_cell.length_c   1.000
_cell.angle_alpha   90.00
_cell.angle_beta   90.00
_cell.angle_gamma   90.00
#
_symmetry.space_group_name_H-M   'P 1'
#
loop_
_entity.id
_entity.type
_entity.pdbx_description
1 polymer ?
#
loop_
_entity_poly.entity_id
_entity_poly.type
_entity_poly.pdbx_seq_one_letter_code
_entity_poly.pdbx_strand_id
1 'polypeptide(L)'
;MDHVLIKIIGEKLNTSDYQFAYKAGLSTSLCSFLVAETISYYRTRKSNVYMLSLDATKAFDRVQYSKLFNKLIDKEICPIIIRFIMNSYLISKASVKWNNKESKTFNINNGVKQGAVLSAPLFALYIDDLLQKLNTSKQGCHIGNLCANAFGYADDIIILSPSCTALRYLIEICEKYAKDHMIKFNPDKCTLLVFSDPNFSEKDISISISGCEIRNVKNEKHLGHTFQNAENMIDLSNVIRDIKVRTNVIINQFRPVSWQAKVKLFLSQCSSLYGCHLWNLDDNKVKELITAWNVSCRKVLGINKQTRTYLLGPLMKSMSIENIIMQRMSSFFLNGINHTNKVVNTFFKNVLVSKSSVMYRNINIILSKLKISYKDFLLLNKESIKREFKESSNVPDWRGKMIEELLNIRDKQLECDLNQAEVNEILKYVCIFR
;
A
#
# COMPACT_ATOMS: atom_id res chain seq x y z
N MET A 1 -9.20 22.51 18.48
CA MET A 1 -8.59 22.06 19.74
C MET A 1 -7.61 20.91 19.53
N ASP A 2 -8.00 19.79 18.94
CA ASP A 2 -7.13 18.62 18.72
C ASP A 2 -5.82 18.94 18.00
N HIS A 3 -5.83 19.81 16.99
CA HIS A 3 -4.61 20.26 16.30
C HIS A 3 -3.61 20.98 17.21
N VAL A 4 -4.11 21.71 18.21
CA VAL A 4 -3.24 22.38 19.20
C VAL A 4 -2.65 21.33 20.13
N LEU A 5 -3.46 20.40 20.62
CA LEU A 5 -2.99 19.31 21.48
C LEU A 5 -1.91 18.47 20.78
N ILE A 6 -2.13 18.08 19.51
CA ILE A 6 -1.13 17.32 18.75
C ILE A 6 0.17 18.09 18.57
N LYS A 7 0.13 19.41 18.39
CA LYS A 7 1.36 20.22 18.34
C LYS A 7 2.13 20.21 19.66
N ILE A 8 1.41 20.11 20.79
CA ILE A 8 2.03 20.15 22.12
C ILE A 8 2.55 18.78 22.55
N ILE A 9 1.77 17.71 22.32
CA ILE A 9 2.09 16.38 22.86
C ILE A 9 2.40 15.34 21.80
N GLY A 10 2.35 15.67 20.51
CA GLY A 10 2.48 14.70 19.42
C GLY A 10 3.78 13.89 19.47
N GLU A 11 4.90 14.53 19.85
CA GLU A 11 6.18 13.83 20.02
C GLU A 11 6.14 12.80 21.15
N LYS A 12 5.36 13.04 22.22
CA LYS A 12 5.18 12.10 23.33
C LYS A 12 4.23 10.95 23.01
N LEU A 13 3.35 11.10 22.01
CA LEU A 13 2.46 10.04 21.53
C LEU A 13 3.15 9.01 20.63
N ASN A 14 4.48 8.96 20.64
CA ASN A 14 5.24 8.01 19.85
C ASN A 14 4.94 6.57 20.25
N THR A 15 4.71 5.75 19.24
CA THR A 15 4.51 4.29 19.32
C THR A 15 5.78 3.54 18.90
N SER A 16 5.81 2.23 19.11
CA SER A 16 6.94 1.36 18.71
C SER A 16 7.17 1.40 17.20
N ASP A 17 8.33 0.95 16.76
CA ASP A 17 8.70 0.86 15.35
C ASP A 17 7.86 -0.14 14.54
N TYR A 18 7.01 -0.92 15.21
CA TYR A 18 6.10 -1.90 14.61
C TYR A 18 4.68 -1.38 14.35
N GLN A 19 4.33 -0.19 14.87
CA GLN A 19 3.09 0.51 14.54
C GLN A 19 3.35 1.54 13.43
N PHE A 20 2.69 1.36 12.28
CA PHE A 20 2.93 2.16 11.08
C PHE A 20 1.92 3.29 10.88
N ALA A 21 0.75 3.22 11.54
CA ALA A 21 -0.29 4.22 11.36
C ALA A 21 0.04 5.54 12.09
N TYR A 22 -0.43 6.63 11.49
CA TYR A 22 -0.42 7.99 12.04
C TYR A 22 0.97 8.55 12.39
N LYS A 23 2.00 8.04 11.74
CA LYS A 23 3.38 8.52 11.87
C LYS A 23 3.88 9.15 10.58
N ALA A 24 4.53 10.29 10.68
CA ALA A 24 5.18 10.92 9.54
C ALA A 24 6.25 9.98 8.92
N GLY A 25 6.28 9.93 7.60
CA GLY A 25 7.22 9.08 6.85
C GLY A 25 6.85 7.60 6.77
N LEU A 26 5.92 7.10 7.59
CA LEU A 26 5.41 5.73 7.49
C LEU A 26 4.14 5.66 6.64
N SER A 27 3.92 4.52 6.00
CA SER A 27 2.80 4.30 5.09
C SER A 27 2.32 2.85 5.12
N THR A 28 1.10 2.63 4.62
CA THR A 28 0.57 1.29 4.34
C THR A 28 1.50 0.48 3.46
N SER A 29 2.14 1.14 2.49
CA SER A 29 3.12 0.52 1.58
C SER A 29 4.35 -0.03 2.30
N LEU A 30 4.89 0.69 3.28
CA LEU A 30 6.03 0.21 4.08
C LEU A 30 5.60 -0.97 4.96
N CYS A 31 4.44 -0.90 5.61
CA CYS A 31 3.91 -2.00 6.41
C CYS A 31 3.76 -3.28 5.56
N SER A 32 3.06 -3.20 4.43
CA SER A 32 2.89 -4.33 3.52
C SER A 32 4.21 -4.84 2.94
N PHE A 33 5.19 -3.96 2.71
CA PHE A 33 6.52 -4.35 2.26
C PHE A 33 7.25 -5.23 3.29
N LEU A 34 7.21 -4.86 4.57
CA LEU A 34 7.84 -5.66 5.62
C LEU A 34 7.17 -7.05 5.75
N VAL A 35 5.86 -7.11 5.65
CA VAL A 35 5.11 -8.38 5.60
C VAL A 35 5.58 -9.22 4.41
N ALA A 36 5.60 -8.64 3.20
CA ALA A 36 6.01 -9.32 1.98
C ALA A 36 7.46 -9.82 2.03
N GLU A 37 8.39 -8.99 2.50
CA GLU A 37 9.80 -9.37 2.64
C GLU A 37 10.00 -10.46 3.69
N THR A 38 9.25 -10.44 4.80
CA THR A 38 9.29 -11.51 5.80
C THR A 38 8.86 -12.83 5.18
N ILE A 39 7.73 -12.86 4.47
CA ILE A 39 7.23 -14.06 3.80
C ILE A 39 8.25 -14.55 2.75
N SER A 40 8.77 -13.65 1.93
CA SER A 40 9.78 -13.95 0.91
C SER A 40 11.05 -14.55 1.51
N TYR A 41 11.52 -14.01 2.64
CA TYR A 41 12.70 -14.49 3.35
C TYR A 41 12.58 -15.95 3.78
N TYR A 42 11.42 -16.34 4.31
CA TYR A 42 11.17 -17.72 4.74
C TYR A 42 10.92 -18.66 3.55
N ARG A 43 10.11 -18.24 2.56
CA ARG A 43 9.84 -19.05 1.37
C ARG A 43 11.11 -19.40 0.58
N THR A 44 12.04 -18.48 0.43
CA THR A 44 13.32 -18.74 -0.24
C THR A 44 14.20 -19.73 0.50
N ARG A 45 13.92 -19.96 1.79
CA ARG A 45 14.56 -20.99 2.64
C ARG A 45 13.72 -22.26 2.78
N LYS A 46 12.67 -22.41 1.94
CA LYS A 46 11.76 -23.55 1.96
C LYS A 46 11.06 -23.75 3.31
N SER A 47 10.82 -22.67 4.03
CA SER A 47 10.08 -22.68 5.28
C SER A 47 8.67 -22.16 5.06
N ASN A 48 7.69 -22.78 5.71
CA ASN A 48 6.32 -22.29 5.73
C ASN A 48 6.23 -20.96 6.46
N VAL A 49 5.22 -20.14 6.10
CA VAL A 49 4.83 -18.95 6.85
C VAL A 49 3.33 -18.92 7.01
N TYR A 50 2.89 -18.77 8.24
CA TYR A 50 1.51 -18.58 8.63
C TYR A 50 1.27 -17.09 8.83
N MET A 51 0.45 -16.49 7.98
CA MET A 51 0.05 -15.09 8.05
C MET A 51 -1.37 -15.04 8.62
N LEU A 52 -1.50 -14.55 9.85
CA LEU A 52 -2.77 -14.32 10.52
C LEU A 52 -3.12 -12.84 10.44
N SER A 53 -4.29 -12.54 9.84
CA SER A 53 -4.89 -11.20 9.87
C SER A 53 -5.86 -11.11 11.04
N LEU A 54 -5.67 -10.14 11.92
CA LEU A 54 -6.54 -9.89 13.08
C LEU A 54 -7.46 -8.71 12.79
N ASP A 55 -8.77 -8.92 12.91
CA ASP A 55 -9.80 -7.88 12.85
C ASP A 55 -10.34 -7.59 14.25
N ALA A 56 -10.24 -6.34 14.70
CA ALA A 56 -10.78 -5.94 15.99
C ALA A 56 -12.17 -5.31 15.84
N THR A 57 -13.18 -5.90 16.45
CA THR A 57 -14.56 -5.43 16.39
C THR A 57 -14.72 -4.07 17.07
N LYS A 58 -15.10 -3.03 16.29
CA LYS A 58 -15.35 -1.68 16.81
C LYS A 58 -14.19 -1.18 17.69
N ALA A 59 -12.95 -1.33 17.19
CA ALA A 59 -11.75 -1.10 17.97
C ALA A 59 -11.72 0.30 18.62
N PHE A 60 -12.04 1.35 17.84
CA PHE A 60 -12.13 2.73 18.33
C PHE A 60 -13.17 2.92 19.44
N ASP A 61 -14.31 2.25 19.35
CA ASP A 61 -15.43 2.41 20.31
C ASP A 61 -15.17 1.63 21.63
N ARG A 62 -14.18 0.74 21.65
CA ARG A 62 -13.87 -0.11 22.81
C ARG A 62 -12.71 0.36 23.66
N VAL A 63 -12.05 1.45 23.28
CA VAL A 63 -10.94 2.03 24.07
C VAL A 63 -11.41 2.40 25.46
N GLN A 64 -10.81 1.79 26.49
CA GLN A 64 -11.11 2.09 27.89
C GLN A 64 -10.38 3.34 28.34
N TYR A 65 -11.11 4.29 28.88
CA TYR A 65 -10.57 5.57 29.35
C TYR A 65 -9.49 5.41 30.43
N SER A 66 -9.73 4.52 31.42
CA SER A 66 -8.75 4.26 32.49
C SER A 66 -7.41 3.77 31.93
N LYS A 67 -7.45 2.82 31.00
CA LYS A 67 -6.23 2.30 30.36
C LYS A 67 -5.55 3.34 29.48
N LEU A 68 -6.34 4.11 28.72
CA LEU A 68 -5.81 5.16 27.84
C LEU A 68 -5.12 6.24 28.66
N PHE A 69 -5.76 6.73 29.74
CA PHE A 69 -5.20 7.80 30.56
C PHE A 69 -3.96 7.37 31.32
N ASN A 70 -3.90 6.11 31.80
CA ASN A 70 -2.66 5.55 32.38
C ASN A 70 -1.51 5.59 31.37
N LYS A 71 -1.77 5.23 30.09
CA LYS A 71 -0.74 5.32 29.04
C LYS A 71 -0.27 6.76 28.80
N LEU A 72 -1.14 7.76 28.92
CA LEU A 72 -0.74 9.17 28.82
C LEU A 72 0.13 9.59 30.01
N ILE A 73 -0.13 9.04 31.18
CA ILE A 73 0.71 9.25 32.38
C ILE A 73 2.09 8.61 32.17
N ASP A 74 2.11 7.35 31.71
CA ASP A 74 3.36 6.61 31.41
C ASP A 74 4.22 7.30 30.34
N LYS A 75 3.58 8.09 29.46
CA LYS A 75 4.28 8.94 28.47
C LYS A 75 4.71 10.29 29.02
N GLU A 76 4.59 10.51 30.32
CA GLU A 76 4.98 11.76 31.01
C GLU A 76 4.36 13.00 30.38
N ILE A 77 3.11 12.89 29.92
CA ILE A 77 2.36 14.05 29.44
C ILE A 77 1.98 14.93 30.63
N CYS A 78 2.04 16.24 30.45
CA CYS A 78 1.71 17.19 31.49
C CYS A 78 0.32 16.92 32.11
N PRO A 79 0.19 16.81 33.46
CA PRO A 79 -1.07 16.46 34.12
C PRO A 79 -2.24 17.39 33.78
N ILE A 80 -1.97 18.65 33.49
CA ILE A 80 -3.01 19.63 33.08
C ILE A 80 -3.59 19.21 31.72
N ILE A 81 -2.75 18.79 30.79
CA ILE A 81 -3.17 18.33 29.45
C ILE A 81 -3.94 17.02 29.56
N ILE A 82 -3.46 16.08 30.38
CA ILE A 82 -4.17 14.80 30.62
C ILE A 82 -5.56 15.09 31.19
N ARG A 83 -5.67 15.96 32.22
CA ARG A 83 -6.96 16.36 32.82
C ARG A 83 -7.88 16.98 31.76
N PHE A 84 -7.33 17.83 30.91
CA PHE A 84 -8.09 18.43 29.83
C PHE A 84 -8.64 17.38 28.84
N ILE A 85 -7.81 16.45 28.40
CA ILE A 85 -8.23 15.33 27.53
C ILE A 85 -9.31 14.50 28.27
N MET A 86 -9.06 14.09 29.52
CA MET A 86 -10.02 13.34 30.33
C MET A 86 -11.38 14.04 30.38
N ASN A 87 -11.44 15.32 30.73
CA ASN A 87 -12.68 16.06 30.80
C ASN A 87 -13.40 16.07 29.45
N SER A 88 -12.68 16.25 28.32
CA SER A 88 -13.27 16.26 26.98
C SER A 88 -13.93 14.93 26.60
N TYR A 89 -13.43 13.81 27.11
CA TYR A 89 -14.01 12.48 26.91
C TYR A 89 -15.14 12.17 27.90
N LEU A 90 -14.96 12.49 29.20
CA LEU A 90 -15.94 12.15 30.23
C LEU A 90 -17.27 12.95 30.13
N ILE A 91 -17.22 14.16 29.58
CA ILE A 91 -18.44 14.96 29.34
C ILE A 91 -19.08 14.68 27.98
N SER A 92 -18.51 13.78 27.18
CA SER A 92 -19.00 13.51 25.83
C SER A 92 -20.36 12.83 25.86
N LYS A 93 -21.30 13.38 25.08
CA LYS A 93 -22.64 12.83 24.88
C LYS A 93 -22.91 12.61 23.40
N ALA A 94 -23.80 11.70 23.12
CA ALA A 94 -24.29 11.43 21.77
C ALA A 94 -25.81 11.35 21.73
N SER A 95 -26.39 11.58 20.57
CA SER A 95 -27.77 11.29 20.23
C SER A 95 -27.83 10.62 18.86
N VAL A 96 -28.86 9.85 18.59
CA VAL A 96 -29.10 9.20 17.30
C VAL A 96 -30.16 9.97 16.52
N LYS A 97 -29.84 10.38 15.28
CA LYS A 97 -30.78 10.98 14.35
C LYS A 97 -31.22 9.95 13.28
N TRP A 98 -32.53 9.75 13.17
CA TRP A 98 -33.13 8.86 12.18
C TRP A 98 -34.46 9.42 11.67
N ASN A 99 -34.60 9.54 10.36
CA ASN A 99 -35.84 10.06 9.72
C ASN A 99 -36.40 11.34 10.40
N ASN A 100 -35.58 12.35 10.55
CA ASN A 100 -35.89 13.63 11.21
C ASN A 100 -36.30 13.55 12.70
N LYS A 101 -36.15 12.39 13.34
CA LYS A 101 -36.32 12.21 14.78
C LYS A 101 -34.96 12.12 15.45
N GLU A 102 -34.87 12.66 16.65
CA GLU A 102 -33.64 12.59 17.47
C GLU A 102 -33.94 11.88 18.80
N SER A 103 -33.04 10.96 19.20
CA SER A 103 -33.14 10.27 20.49
C SER A 103 -32.78 11.21 21.65
N LYS A 104 -33.11 10.81 22.88
CA LYS A 104 -32.52 11.42 24.05
C LYS A 104 -31.00 11.28 24.01
N THR A 105 -30.28 12.26 24.55
CA THR A 105 -28.83 12.21 24.68
C THR A 105 -28.41 11.17 25.71
N PHE A 106 -27.33 10.47 25.44
CA PHE A 106 -26.70 9.48 26.33
C PHE A 106 -25.21 9.75 26.50
N ASN A 107 -24.63 9.34 27.62
CA ASN A 107 -23.21 9.51 27.89
C ASN A 107 -22.39 8.49 27.13
N ILE A 108 -21.22 8.91 26.62
CA ILE A 108 -20.22 8.02 26.02
C ILE A 108 -19.20 7.69 27.10
N ASN A 109 -19.13 6.43 27.52
CA ASN A 109 -18.27 5.99 28.62
C ASN A 109 -16.98 5.32 28.16
N ASN A 110 -16.87 4.97 26.87
CA ASN A 110 -15.72 4.31 26.25
C ASN A 110 -15.52 4.83 24.84
N GLY A 111 -14.35 4.54 24.26
CA GLY A 111 -14.06 4.82 22.88
C GLY A 111 -13.45 6.19 22.62
N VAL A 112 -12.72 6.27 21.51
CA VAL A 112 -12.17 7.53 21.01
C VAL A 112 -13.06 8.06 19.89
N LYS A 113 -13.18 9.39 19.79
CA LYS A 113 -14.09 10.05 18.84
C LYS A 113 -13.68 9.76 17.39
N GLN A 114 -14.52 9.06 16.64
CA GLN A 114 -14.25 8.79 15.22
C GLN A 114 -14.23 10.13 14.44
N GLY A 115 -13.18 10.30 13.61
CA GLY A 115 -12.97 11.53 12.83
C GLY A 115 -12.28 12.68 13.59
N ALA A 116 -12.03 12.56 14.89
CA ALA A 116 -11.23 13.55 15.63
C ALA A 116 -9.73 13.31 15.38
N VAL A 117 -8.98 14.39 15.19
CA VAL A 117 -7.56 14.32 14.81
C VAL A 117 -6.70 13.68 15.91
N LEU A 118 -7.01 13.93 17.18
CA LEU A 118 -6.32 13.37 18.33
C LEU A 118 -6.63 11.88 18.54
N SER A 119 -7.80 11.42 18.15
CA SER A 119 -8.25 10.04 18.40
C SER A 119 -7.39 8.97 17.71
N ALA A 120 -6.90 9.27 16.53
CA ALA A 120 -6.07 8.36 15.74
C ALA A 120 -4.74 8.01 16.44
N PRO A 121 -3.89 8.98 16.85
CA PRO A 121 -2.67 8.66 17.60
C PRO A 121 -2.95 8.10 19.01
N LEU A 122 -4.06 8.47 19.67
CA LEU A 122 -4.44 7.87 20.94
C LEU A 122 -4.80 6.39 20.79
N PHE A 123 -5.51 6.02 19.73
CA PHE A 123 -5.80 4.62 19.44
C PHE A 123 -4.51 3.84 19.10
N ALA A 124 -3.64 4.40 18.25
CA ALA A 124 -2.37 3.79 17.92
C ALA A 124 -1.53 3.54 19.20
N LEU A 125 -1.48 4.50 20.13
CA LEU A 125 -0.84 4.33 21.42
C LEU A 125 -1.49 3.24 22.26
N TYR A 126 -2.84 3.15 22.23
CA TYR A 126 -3.60 2.17 22.99
C TYR A 126 -3.26 0.73 22.58
N ILE A 127 -3.13 0.46 21.27
CA ILE A 127 -2.87 -0.90 20.75
C ILE A 127 -1.37 -1.25 20.68
N ASP A 128 -0.47 -0.28 20.77
CA ASP A 128 0.97 -0.46 20.55
C ASP A 128 1.64 -1.45 21.51
N ASP A 129 1.18 -1.51 22.77
CA ASP A 129 1.73 -2.47 23.74
C ASP A 129 1.52 -3.92 23.30
N LEU A 130 0.44 -4.21 22.57
CA LEU A 130 0.24 -5.54 21.99
C LEU A 130 1.36 -5.85 20.99
N LEU A 131 1.65 -4.93 20.08
CA LEU A 131 2.72 -5.09 19.10
C LEU A 131 4.09 -5.25 19.76
N GLN A 132 4.35 -4.48 20.83
CA GLN A 132 5.58 -4.63 21.61
C GLN A 132 5.66 -6.00 22.28
N LYS A 133 4.60 -6.47 22.96
CA LYS A 133 4.54 -7.81 23.60
C LYS A 133 4.77 -8.91 22.58
N LEU A 134 4.13 -8.84 21.41
CA LEU A 134 4.33 -9.80 20.33
C LEU A 134 5.79 -9.82 19.86
N ASN A 135 6.37 -8.68 19.58
CA ASN A 135 7.74 -8.59 19.05
C ASN A 135 8.84 -8.81 20.09
N THR A 136 8.55 -8.73 21.39
CA THR A 136 9.48 -9.10 22.46
C THR A 136 9.40 -10.54 22.91
N SER A 137 8.37 -11.28 22.48
CA SER A 137 8.13 -12.68 22.84
C SER A 137 9.21 -13.65 22.33
N LYS A 138 10.03 -13.22 21.35
CA LYS A 138 11.03 -14.04 20.65
C LYS A 138 10.46 -15.29 19.96
N GLN A 139 9.14 -15.31 19.75
CA GLN A 139 8.42 -16.35 19.00
C GLN A 139 8.03 -15.78 17.63
N GLY A 140 7.77 -16.66 16.65
CA GLY A 140 7.35 -16.24 15.31
C GLY A 140 8.52 -15.97 14.36
N CYS A 141 8.32 -15.10 13.38
CA CYS A 141 9.30 -14.82 12.34
C CYS A 141 10.41 -13.86 12.79
N HIS A 142 11.63 -14.10 12.30
CA HIS A 142 12.79 -13.25 12.54
C HIS A 142 13.57 -13.03 11.25
N ILE A 143 14.15 -11.85 11.09
CA ILE A 143 15.11 -11.53 10.03
C ILE A 143 16.41 -11.08 10.69
N GLY A 144 17.41 -11.95 10.69
CA GLY A 144 18.60 -11.75 11.53
C GLY A 144 18.20 -11.70 13.01
N ASN A 145 18.62 -10.65 13.71
CA ASN A 145 18.28 -10.43 15.12
C ASN A 145 16.96 -9.64 15.32
N LEU A 146 16.27 -9.27 14.24
CA LEU A 146 15.05 -8.50 14.30
C LEU A 146 13.83 -9.42 14.35
N CYS A 147 12.98 -9.26 15.36
CA CYS A 147 11.64 -9.87 15.33
C CYS A 147 10.82 -9.28 14.20
N ALA A 148 10.16 -10.14 13.43
CA ALA A 148 9.30 -9.80 12.30
C ALA A 148 7.95 -10.54 12.41
N ASN A 149 7.47 -10.72 13.63
CA ASN A 149 6.31 -11.55 13.92
C ASN A 149 5.00 -10.79 13.99
N ALA A 150 5.02 -9.46 14.14
CA ALA A 150 3.79 -8.66 14.14
C ALA A 150 4.04 -7.25 13.61
N PHE A 151 3.16 -6.81 12.70
CA PHE A 151 3.12 -5.45 12.16
C PHE A 151 1.72 -4.90 12.26
N GLY A 152 1.57 -3.65 12.70
CA GLY A 152 0.28 -3.01 12.86
C GLY A 152 0.15 -1.73 12.04
N TYR A 153 -1.04 -1.53 11.49
CA TYR A 153 -1.47 -0.27 10.90
C TYR A 153 -2.82 0.12 11.51
N ALA A 154 -2.77 0.84 12.61
CA ALA A 154 -3.90 1.09 13.51
C ALA A 154 -4.46 -0.24 14.07
N ASP A 155 -5.68 -0.59 13.73
CA ASP A 155 -6.38 -1.81 14.11
C ASP A 155 -6.10 -3.00 13.18
N ASP A 156 -5.57 -2.75 11.98
CA ASP A 156 -5.12 -3.82 11.08
C ASP A 156 -3.78 -4.39 11.58
N ILE A 157 -3.81 -5.58 12.16
CA ILE A 157 -2.62 -6.27 12.69
C ILE A 157 -2.40 -7.56 11.91
N ILE A 158 -1.18 -7.74 11.40
CA ILE A 158 -0.71 -9.00 10.82
C ILE A 158 0.26 -9.67 11.77
N ILE A 159 0.05 -10.96 12.02
CA ILE A 159 0.98 -11.83 12.75
C ILE A 159 1.60 -12.83 11.78
N LEU A 160 2.91 -13.01 11.87
CA LEU A 160 3.69 -13.92 11.02
C LEU A 160 4.43 -14.95 11.88
N SER A 161 4.31 -16.21 11.53
CA SER A 161 4.98 -17.30 12.23
C SER A 161 5.44 -18.39 11.26
N PRO A 162 6.60 -19.02 11.48
CA PRO A 162 7.06 -20.15 10.68
C PRO A 162 6.44 -21.47 11.12
N SER A 163 5.71 -21.51 12.25
CA SER A 163 5.08 -22.73 12.77
C SER A 163 3.73 -22.45 13.45
N CYS A 164 2.84 -23.44 13.42
CA CYS A 164 1.55 -23.39 14.12
C CYS A 164 1.71 -23.24 15.64
N THR A 165 2.71 -23.89 16.23
CA THR A 165 2.96 -23.82 17.67
C THR A 165 3.32 -22.40 18.11
N ALA A 166 4.26 -21.75 17.39
CA ALA A 166 4.60 -20.38 17.67
C ALA A 166 3.42 -19.43 17.40
N LEU A 167 2.61 -19.70 16.35
CA LEU A 167 1.42 -18.88 16.07
C LEU A 167 0.40 -18.97 17.20
N ARG A 168 0.11 -20.18 17.74
CA ARG A 168 -0.79 -20.35 18.89
C ARG A 168 -0.32 -19.57 20.11
N TYR A 169 0.97 -19.61 20.40
CA TYR A 169 1.54 -18.80 21.50
C TYR A 169 1.34 -17.29 21.27
N LEU A 170 1.53 -16.81 20.06
CA LEU A 170 1.27 -15.39 19.73
C LEU A 170 -0.21 -15.03 19.87
N ILE A 171 -1.12 -15.95 19.53
CA ILE A 171 -2.57 -15.78 19.73
C ILE A 171 -2.91 -15.69 21.22
N GLU A 172 -2.32 -16.52 22.07
CA GLU A 172 -2.51 -16.44 23.53
C GLU A 172 -2.13 -15.07 24.10
N ILE A 173 -1.04 -14.46 23.59
CA ILE A 173 -0.67 -13.08 23.94
C ILE A 173 -1.77 -12.09 23.51
N CYS A 174 -2.32 -12.28 22.30
CA CYS A 174 -3.40 -11.42 21.78
C CYS A 174 -4.67 -11.55 22.64
N GLU A 175 -5.07 -12.77 22.99
CA GLU A 175 -6.26 -13.03 23.78
C GLU A 175 -6.15 -12.46 25.21
N LYS A 176 -4.98 -12.64 25.84
CA LYS A 176 -4.70 -12.05 27.15
C LYS A 176 -4.77 -10.52 27.09
N TYR A 177 -4.13 -9.92 26.09
CA TYR A 177 -4.18 -8.47 25.89
C TYR A 177 -5.60 -7.98 25.63
N ALA A 178 -6.35 -8.68 24.77
CA ALA A 178 -7.72 -8.35 24.44
C ALA A 178 -8.62 -8.36 25.67
N LYS A 179 -8.49 -9.37 26.56
CA LYS A 179 -9.19 -9.44 27.84
C LYS A 179 -8.85 -8.27 28.75
N ASP A 180 -7.56 -7.95 28.91
CA ASP A 180 -7.07 -6.89 29.79
C ASP A 180 -7.47 -5.48 29.33
N HIS A 181 -7.64 -5.29 28.00
CA HIS A 181 -7.94 -4.01 27.38
C HIS A 181 -9.35 -3.92 26.79
N MET A 182 -10.23 -4.92 27.07
CA MET A 182 -11.60 -5.01 26.56
C MET A 182 -11.71 -4.89 25.04
N ILE A 183 -10.65 -5.24 24.31
CA ILE A 183 -10.67 -5.40 22.88
C ILE A 183 -11.35 -6.74 22.55
N LYS A 184 -12.07 -6.80 21.45
CA LYS A 184 -12.67 -8.05 20.97
C LYS A 184 -12.23 -8.30 19.55
N PHE A 185 -11.49 -9.37 19.33
CA PHE A 185 -11.22 -9.86 17.98
C PHE A 185 -12.47 -10.54 17.42
N ASN A 186 -12.69 -10.40 16.11
CA ASN A 186 -13.80 -11.04 15.42
C ASN A 186 -13.31 -12.29 14.68
N PRO A 187 -13.56 -13.51 15.19
CA PRO A 187 -13.08 -14.73 14.55
C PRO A 187 -13.57 -14.91 13.11
N ASP A 188 -14.80 -14.45 12.79
CA ASP A 188 -15.38 -14.57 11.45
C ASP A 188 -14.65 -13.71 10.39
N LYS A 189 -13.99 -12.64 10.83
CA LYS A 189 -13.23 -11.74 9.99
C LYS A 189 -11.72 -11.96 10.06
N CYS A 190 -11.24 -12.58 11.14
CA CYS A 190 -9.86 -13.03 11.20
C CYS A 190 -9.62 -14.11 10.14
N THR A 191 -8.49 -14.07 9.46
CA THR A 191 -8.15 -15.02 8.40
C THR A 191 -6.74 -15.53 8.56
N LEU A 192 -6.53 -16.78 8.17
CA LEU A 192 -5.23 -17.43 8.11
C LEU A 192 -4.88 -17.71 6.65
N LEU A 193 -3.77 -17.14 6.16
CA LEU A 193 -3.18 -17.46 4.87
C LEU A 193 -1.86 -18.19 5.10
N VAL A 194 -1.74 -19.39 4.55
CA VAL A 194 -0.53 -20.22 4.70
C VAL A 194 0.30 -20.13 3.42
N PHE A 195 1.54 -19.71 3.55
CA PHE A 195 2.53 -19.78 2.49
C PHE A 195 3.39 -21.01 2.70
N SER A 196 3.15 -22.02 1.90
CA SER A 196 3.78 -23.34 2.02
C SER A 196 4.38 -23.80 0.70
N ASP A 197 5.25 -24.80 0.78
CA ASP A 197 5.69 -25.56 -0.37
C ASP A 197 4.48 -26.28 -1.00
N PRO A 198 4.39 -26.42 -2.34
CA PRO A 198 3.30 -27.14 -3.01
C PRO A 198 3.05 -28.56 -2.51
N ASN A 199 4.07 -29.20 -1.94
CA ASN A 199 3.99 -30.57 -1.39
C ASN A 199 3.52 -30.61 0.06
N PHE A 200 3.29 -29.44 0.69
CA PHE A 200 2.85 -29.37 2.08
C PHE A 200 1.34 -29.67 2.20
N SER A 201 0.98 -30.63 3.04
CA SER A 201 -0.43 -30.94 3.33
C SER A 201 -1.00 -29.93 4.33
N GLU A 202 -1.96 -29.11 3.91
CA GLU A 202 -2.67 -28.15 4.78
C GLU A 202 -3.75 -28.82 5.66
N LYS A 203 -3.93 -30.15 5.56
CA LYS A 203 -5.11 -30.86 6.09
C LYS A 203 -5.28 -30.82 7.61
N ASP A 204 -4.23 -30.45 8.37
CA ASP A 204 -4.26 -30.51 9.84
C ASP A 204 -4.01 -29.15 10.52
N ILE A 205 -4.22 -28.05 9.81
CA ILE A 205 -4.01 -26.73 10.39
C ILE A 205 -5.32 -26.18 10.94
N SER A 206 -5.56 -26.41 12.24
CA SER A 206 -6.62 -25.74 12.98
C SER A 206 -6.02 -24.69 13.92
N ILE A 207 -6.36 -23.44 13.66
CA ILE A 207 -6.01 -22.28 14.49
C ILE A 207 -7.30 -21.66 14.98
N SER A 208 -7.39 -21.40 16.28
CA SER A 208 -8.57 -20.79 16.89
C SER A 208 -8.22 -19.51 17.65
N ILE A 209 -9.17 -18.60 17.75
CA ILE A 209 -9.13 -17.43 18.61
C ILE A 209 -10.44 -17.34 19.40
N SER A 210 -10.35 -17.13 20.70
CA SER A 210 -11.50 -17.12 21.61
C SER A 210 -12.40 -18.36 21.48
N GLY A 211 -11.80 -19.54 21.24
CA GLY A 211 -12.49 -20.83 21.08
C GLY A 211 -13.16 -21.03 19.71
N CYS A 212 -13.09 -20.08 18.80
CA CYS A 212 -13.64 -20.19 17.45
C CYS A 212 -12.52 -20.44 16.44
N GLU A 213 -12.72 -21.39 15.53
CA GLU A 213 -11.75 -21.70 14.48
C GLU A 213 -11.66 -20.58 13.46
N ILE A 214 -10.41 -20.22 13.08
CA ILE A 214 -10.13 -19.18 12.09
C ILE A 214 -10.15 -19.80 10.70
N ARG A 215 -10.79 -19.10 9.77
CA ARG A 215 -10.92 -19.54 8.37
C ARG A 215 -9.58 -19.47 7.64
N ASN A 216 -9.17 -20.61 7.06
CA ASN A 216 -8.07 -20.64 6.10
C ASN A 216 -8.52 -20.07 4.76
N VAL A 217 -7.73 -19.15 4.19
CA VAL A 217 -8.02 -18.49 2.93
C VAL A 217 -6.88 -18.68 1.93
N LYS A 218 -7.21 -18.67 0.62
CA LYS A 218 -6.19 -18.72 -0.45
C LYS A 218 -5.64 -17.34 -0.77
N ASN A 219 -6.43 -16.31 -0.54
CA ASN A 219 -6.07 -14.92 -0.78
C ASN A 219 -6.50 -14.08 0.41
N GLU A 220 -5.66 -13.14 0.84
CA GLU A 220 -5.93 -12.20 1.92
C GLU A 220 -5.67 -10.76 1.46
N LYS A 221 -6.61 -9.86 1.75
CA LYS A 221 -6.45 -8.44 1.45
C LYS A 221 -5.94 -7.69 2.67
N HIS A 222 -4.72 -7.19 2.61
CA HIS A 222 -4.13 -6.38 3.67
C HIS A 222 -3.68 -5.02 3.12
N LEU A 223 -4.16 -3.94 3.73
CA LEU A 223 -3.83 -2.55 3.38
C LEU A 223 -3.90 -2.26 1.88
N GLY A 224 -4.92 -2.80 1.20
CA GLY A 224 -5.13 -2.59 -0.24
C GLY A 224 -4.34 -3.52 -1.18
N HIS A 225 -3.50 -4.41 -0.65
CA HIS A 225 -2.78 -5.43 -1.41
C HIS A 225 -3.44 -6.80 -1.22
N THR A 226 -3.53 -7.60 -2.28
CA THR A 226 -4.01 -8.98 -2.20
C THR A 226 -2.84 -9.92 -2.17
N PHE A 227 -2.59 -10.53 -1.01
CA PHE A 227 -1.60 -11.58 -0.82
C PHE A 227 -2.17 -12.93 -1.21
N GLN A 228 -1.36 -13.80 -1.79
CA GLN A 228 -1.75 -15.16 -2.21
C GLN A 228 -0.59 -16.14 -2.09
N ASN A 229 -0.90 -17.41 -1.79
CA ASN A 229 0.10 -18.48 -1.82
C ASN A 229 0.30 -18.96 -3.26
N ALA A 230 1.02 -18.16 -4.06
CA ALA A 230 1.39 -18.47 -5.43
C ALA A 230 2.85 -18.06 -5.66
N GLU A 231 3.41 -18.38 -6.83
CA GLU A 231 4.74 -17.94 -7.23
C GLU A 231 4.85 -16.41 -7.08
N ASN A 232 3.83 -15.71 -7.56
CA ASN A 232 3.66 -14.27 -7.36
C ASN A 232 2.76 -14.01 -6.17
N MET A 233 3.38 -13.59 -5.09
CA MET A 233 2.70 -13.38 -3.81
C MET A 233 1.64 -12.26 -3.86
N ILE A 234 1.81 -11.26 -4.75
CA ILE A 234 0.87 -10.13 -4.89
C ILE A 234 0.05 -10.29 -6.17
N ASP A 235 -1.27 -10.35 -6.03
CA ASP A 235 -2.18 -10.43 -7.17
C ASP A 235 -2.41 -9.06 -7.83
N LEU A 236 -2.13 -8.96 -9.13
CA LEU A 236 -2.29 -7.75 -9.96
C LEU A 236 -3.57 -7.72 -10.79
N SER A 237 -4.38 -8.75 -10.76
CA SER A 237 -5.56 -8.89 -11.63
C SER A 237 -6.53 -7.73 -11.47
N ASN A 238 -6.74 -7.25 -10.24
CA ASN A 238 -7.60 -6.10 -9.96
C ASN A 238 -7.04 -4.80 -10.54
N VAL A 239 -5.73 -4.57 -10.45
CA VAL A 239 -5.07 -3.36 -11.00
C VAL A 239 -5.23 -3.33 -12.53
N ILE A 240 -4.98 -4.47 -13.19
CA ILE A 240 -5.12 -4.61 -14.64
C ILE A 240 -6.58 -4.36 -15.07
N ARG A 241 -7.54 -4.95 -14.36
CA ARG A 241 -8.97 -4.75 -14.61
C ARG A 241 -9.37 -3.29 -14.46
N ASP A 242 -8.94 -2.64 -13.40
CA ASP A 242 -9.28 -1.24 -13.09
C ASP A 242 -8.75 -0.27 -14.15
N ILE A 243 -7.54 -0.47 -14.66
CA ILE A 243 -7.00 0.30 -15.79
C ILE A 243 -7.92 0.17 -17.01
N LYS A 244 -8.32 -1.07 -17.37
CA LYS A 244 -9.19 -1.34 -18.52
C LYS A 244 -10.58 -0.70 -18.35
N VAL A 245 -11.19 -0.84 -17.16
CA VAL A 245 -12.51 -0.28 -16.84
C VAL A 245 -12.48 1.25 -16.88
N ARG A 246 -11.55 1.89 -16.18
CA ARG A 246 -11.41 3.34 -16.16
C ARG A 246 -11.15 3.91 -17.55
N THR A 247 -10.34 3.24 -18.36
CA THR A 247 -10.09 3.61 -19.76
C THR A 247 -11.41 3.64 -20.56
N ASN A 248 -12.21 2.59 -20.44
CA ASN A 248 -13.49 2.54 -21.14
C ASN A 248 -14.49 3.60 -20.66
N VAL A 249 -14.52 3.88 -19.35
CA VAL A 249 -15.32 4.99 -18.78
C VAL A 249 -14.90 6.34 -19.38
N ILE A 250 -13.58 6.63 -19.40
CA ILE A 250 -13.06 7.89 -19.95
C ILE A 250 -13.46 8.04 -21.43
N ILE A 251 -13.28 6.99 -22.24
CA ILE A 251 -13.58 7.06 -23.67
C ILE A 251 -15.08 7.23 -23.93
N ASN A 252 -15.93 6.55 -23.17
CA ASN A 252 -17.39 6.55 -23.42
C ASN A 252 -18.09 7.79 -22.85
N GLN A 253 -17.72 8.21 -21.63
CA GLN A 253 -18.39 9.35 -20.97
C GLN A 253 -17.87 10.71 -21.45
N PHE A 254 -16.60 10.77 -21.90
CA PHE A 254 -15.96 12.00 -22.31
C PHE A 254 -15.72 12.05 -23.84
N ARG A 255 -16.64 11.49 -24.64
CA ARG A 255 -16.53 11.49 -26.12
C ARG A 255 -16.24 12.88 -26.73
N PRO A 256 -16.97 13.94 -26.38
CA PRO A 256 -16.79 15.26 -26.99
C PRO A 256 -15.55 16.02 -26.47
N VAL A 257 -14.83 15.45 -25.51
CA VAL A 257 -13.69 16.13 -24.87
C VAL A 257 -12.40 15.88 -25.68
N SER A 258 -11.53 16.89 -25.78
CA SER A 258 -10.26 16.77 -26.50
C SER A 258 -9.39 15.63 -26.00
N TRP A 259 -8.51 15.12 -26.86
CA TRP A 259 -7.60 14.04 -26.51
C TRP A 259 -6.65 14.42 -25.35
N GLN A 260 -6.21 15.69 -25.27
CA GLN A 260 -5.36 16.17 -24.20
C GLN A 260 -6.05 16.08 -22.83
N ALA A 261 -7.33 16.42 -22.76
CA ALA A 261 -8.12 16.32 -21.54
C ALA A 261 -8.36 14.86 -21.15
N LYS A 262 -8.65 13.97 -22.13
CA LYS A 262 -8.74 12.51 -21.88
C LYS A 262 -7.43 11.95 -21.34
N VAL A 263 -6.27 12.39 -21.87
CA VAL A 263 -4.95 11.98 -21.37
C VAL A 263 -4.76 12.44 -19.92
N LYS A 264 -5.09 13.68 -19.57
CA LYS A 264 -5.00 14.17 -18.18
C LYS A 264 -5.89 13.35 -17.25
N LEU A 265 -7.14 13.06 -17.65
CA LEU A 265 -8.06 12.22 -16.88
C LEU A 265 -7.49 10.81 -16.70
N PHE A 266 -7.00 10.19 -17.76
CA PHE A 266 -6.40 8.86 -17.70
C PHE A 266 -5.19 8.82 -16.76
N LEU A 267 -4.26 9.75 -16.91
CA LEU A 267 -3.09 9.82 -16.05
C LEU A 267 -3.47 10.06 -14.58
N SER A 268 -4.43 10.94 -14.29
CA SER A 268 -4.87 11.20 -12.92
C SER A 268 -5.53 9.99 -12.25
N GLN A 269 -6.32 9.21 -13.00
CA GLN A 269 -7.07 8.08 -12.45
C GLN A 269 -6.33 6.75 -12.49
N CYS A 270 -5.44 6.53 -13.48
CA CYS A 270 -4.81 5.24 -13.70
C CYS A 270 -3.35 5.19 -13.23
N SER A 271 -2.66 6.33 -13.10
CA SER A 271 -1.24 6.35 -12.76
C SER A 271 -0.94 6.18 -11.26
N SER A 272 -1.93 5.94 -10.40
CA SER A 272 -1.68 5.73 -8.98
C SER A 272 -0.73 4.55 -8.75
N LEU A 273 -0.90 3.44 -9.50
CA LEU A 273 -0.07 2.22 -9.44
C LEU A 273 0.25 1.84 -8.00
N TYR A 274 -0.79 1.90 -7.14
CA TYR A 274 -0.64 1.64 -5.72
C TYR A 274 -0.01 0.28 -5.47
N GLY A 275 1.01 0.24 -4.63
CA GLY A 275 1.72 -1.00 -4.32
C GLY A 275 2.77 -1.46 -5.33
N CYS A 276 3.07 -0.68 -6.36
CA CYS A 276 4.01 -1.09 -7.40
C CYS A 276 5.40 -1.50 -6.88
N HIS A 277 5.81 -0.99 -5.72
CA HIS A 277 7.07 -1.36 -5.05
C HIS A 277 7.10 -2.79 -4.49
N LEU A 278 5.94 -3.46 -4.40
CA LEU A 278 5.83 -4.88 -4.03
C LEU A 278 5.88 -5.82 -5.23
N TRP A 279 5.80 -5.30 -6.45
CA TRP A 279 5.71 -6.11 -7.64
C TRP A 279 7.07 -6.68 -8.06
N ASN A 280 7.07 -7.85 -8.66
CA ASN A 280 8.27 -8.41 -9.27
C ASN A 280 8.33 -7.97 -10.75
N LEU A 281 9.35 -7.20 -11.14
CA LEU A 281 9.48 -6.66 -12.50
C LEU A 281 9.62 -7.74 -13.56
N ASP A 282 10.14 -8.93 -13.21
CA ASP A 282 10.26 -10.06 -14.13
C ASP A 282 8.96 -10.85 -14.31
N ASP A 283 7.94 -10.55 -13.49
CA ASP A 283 6.68 -11.27 -13.50
C ASP A 283 5.89 -11.04 -14.79
N ASN A 284 5.30 -12.12 -15.30
CA ASN A 284 4.41 -12.07 -16.45
C ASN A 284 3.17 -11.20 -16.20
N LYS A 285 2.67 -11.12 -14.97
CA LYS A 285 1.56 -10.24 -14.62
C LYS A 285 1.93 -8.75 -14.70
N VAL A 286 3.17 -8.39 -14.37
CA VAL A 286 3.67 -7.02 -14.58
C VAL A 286 3.79 -6.72 -16.07
N LYS A 287 4.24 -7.66 -16.88
CA LYS A 287 4.28 -7.53 -18.37
C LYS A 287 2.88 -7.40 -18.96
N GLU A 288 1.90 -8.16 -18.43
CA GLU A 288 0.48 -8.03 -18.79
C GLU A 288 -0.08 -6.64 -18.46
N LEU A 289 0.24 -6.12 -17.26
CA LEU A 289 -0.14 -4.77 -16.83
C LEU A 289 0.44 -3.69 -17.76
N ILE A 290 1.73 -3.80 -18.11
CA ILE A 290 2.40 -2.89 -19.05
C ILE A 290 1.69 -2.92 -20.41
N THR A 291 1.35 -4.11 -20.87
CA THR A 291 0.60 -4.29 -22.13
C THR A 291 -0.78 -3.65 -22.05
N ALA A 292 -1.54 -3.90 -20.98
CA ALA A 292 -2.86 -3.31 -20.76
C ALA A 292 -2.80 -1.76 -20.71
N TRP A 293 -1.78 -1.21 -20.06
CA TRP A 293 -1.52 0.23 -20.05
C TRP A 293 -1.29 0.78 -21.45
N ASN A 294 -0.39 0.18 -22.19
CA ASN A 294 -0.05 0.62 -23.55
C ASN A 294 -1.25 0.54 -24.51
N VAL A 295 -2.09 -0.48 -24.37
CA VAL A 295 -3.36 -0.59 -25.10
C VAL A 295 -4.31 0.53 -24.69
N SER A 296 -4.41 0.83 -23.41
CA SER A 296 -5.25 1.90 -22.87
C SER A 296 -4.80 3.28 -23.35
N CYS A 297 -3.48 3.54 -23.39
CA CYS A 297 -2.93 4.79 -23.95
C CYS A 297 -3.34 4.99 -25.42
N ARG A 298 -3.23 3.93 -26.25
CA ARG A 298 -3.65 4.01 -27.67
C ARG A 298 -5.13 4.30 -27.79
N LYS A 299 -5.97 3.68 -26.96
CA LYS A 299 -7.43 3.92 -26.95
C LYS A 299 -7.76 5.36 -26.55
N VAL A 300 -7.13 5.89 -25.48
CA VAL A 300 -7.35 7.25 -25.00
C VAL A 300 -6.91 8.29 -26.03
N LEU A 301 -5.81 8.04 -26.71
CA LEU A 301 -5.31 8.89 -27.81
C LEU A 301 -6.12 8.72 -29.10
N GLY A 302 -6.93 7.68 -29.23
CA GLY A 302 -7.66 7.35 -30.47
C GLY A 302 -6.73 7.03 -31.64
N ILE A 303 -5.59 6.38 -31.39
CA ILE A 303 -4.59 6.03 -32.42
C ILE A 303 -4.60 4.54 -32.69
N ASN A 304 -4.01 4.13 -33.83
CA ASN A 304 -3.98 2.74 -34.26
C ASN A 304 -3.30 1.83 -33.21
N LYS A 305 -3.83 0.64 -33.02
CA LYS A 305 -3.29 -0.39 -32.10
C LYS A 305 -1.84 -0.79 -32.43
N GLN A 306 -1.41 -0.65 -33.67
CA GLN A 306 -0.06 -0.95 -34.17
C GLN A 306 0.96 0.18 -33.89
N THR A 307 0.51 1.37 -33.41
CA THR A 307 1.42 2.47 -33.09
C THR A 307 2.49 2.01 -32.11
N ARG A 308 3.74 2.31 -32.43
CA ARG A 308 4.90 1.86 -31.64
C ARG A 308 4.86 2.37 -30.21
N THR A 309 5.18 1.52 -29.26
CA THR A 309 5.06 1.80 -27.82
C THR A 309 5.93 2.96 -27.35
N TYR A 310 7.14 3.16 -27.94
CA TYR A 310 8.05 4.23 -27.57
C TYR A 310 7.48 5.64 -27.83
N LEU A 311 6.50 5.76 -28.73
CA LEU A 311 5.81 7.02 -29.03
C LEU A 311 4.77 7.40 -27.98
N LEU A 312 4.29 6.44 -27.19
CA LEU A 312 3.21 6.69 -26.22
C LEU A 312 3.65 7.64 -25.12
N GLY A 313 4.88 7.53 -24.62
CA GLY A 313 5.40 8.42 -23.58
C GLY A 313 5.35 9.89 -23.99
N PRO A 314 5.98 10.29 -25.10
CA PRO A 314 5.91 11.66 -25.62
C PRO A 314 4.47 12.15 -25.86
N LEU A 315 3.62 11.35 -26.50
CA LEU A 315 2.21 11.70 -26.77
C LEU A 315 1.38 11.88 -25.50
N MET A 316 1.59 11.05 -24.50
CA MET A 316 0.95 11.18 -23.19
C MET A 316 1.59 12.28 -22.33
N LYS A 317 2.65 12.95 -22.79
CA LYS A 317 3.48 13.88 -22.00
C LYS A 317 3.91 13.27 -20.65
N SER A 318 4.24 11.98 -20.67
CA SER A 318 4.56 11.17 -19.51
C SER A 318 5.71 10.22 -19.82
N MET A 319 6.40 9.73 -18.80
CA MET A 319 7.32 8.61 -18.96
C MET A 319 6.56 7.33 -19.32
N SER A 320 7.28 6.33 -19.86
CA SER A 320 6.71 4.99 -20.01
C SER A 320 6.27 4.45 -18.66
N ILE A 321 5.26 3.57 -18.66
CA ILE A 321 4.77 2.95 -17.42
C ILE A 321 5.86 2.18 -16.67
N GLU A 322 6.75 1.53 -17.40
CA GLU A 322 7.91 0.83 -16.83
C GLU A 322 8.83 1.79 -16.07
N ASN A 323 9.15 2.95 -16.68
CA ASN A 323 10.00 3.94 -16.05
C ASN A 323 9.32 4.56 -14.82
N ILE A 324 8.00 4.77 -14.86
CA ILE A 324 7.22 5.24 -13.69
C ILE A 324 7.32 4.22 -12.54
N ILE A 325 7.13 2.93 -12.82
CA ILE A 325 7.22 1.86 -11.82
C ILE A 325 8.63 1.82 -11.23
N MET A 326 9.66 1.77 -12.07
CA MET A 326 11.06 1.69 -11.63
C MET A 326 11.47 2.93 -10.84
N GLN A 327 11.06 4.13 -11.26
CA GLN A 327 11.31 5.37 -10.52
C GLN A 327 10.71 5.31 -9.11
N ARG A 328 9.47 4.81 -8.97
CA ARG A 328 8.80 4.68 -7.67
C ARG A 328 9.48 3.65 -6.79
N MET A 329 9.87 2.51 -7.35
CA MET A 329 10.63 1.49 -6.64
C MET A 329 11.98 2.02 -6.15
N SER A 330 12.71 2.76 -7.01
CA SER A 330 13.98 3.40 -6.64
C SER A 330 13.80 4.39 -5.49
N SER A 331 12.81 5.29 -5.59
CA SER A 331 12.52 6.25 -4.53
C SER A 331 12.10 5.57 -3.22
N PHE A 332 11.29 4.52 -3.30
CA PHE A 332 10.85 3.73 -2.15
C PHE A 332 12.04 3.05 -1.46
N PHE A 333 12.92 2.43 -2.24
CA PHE A 333 14.10 1.76 -1.72
C PHE A 333 15.08 2.74 -1.04
N LEU A 334 15.41 3.87 -1.68
CA LEU A 334 16.33 4.86 -1.13
C LEU A 334 15.77 5.55 0.12
N ASN A 335 14.46 5.80 0.17
CA ASN A 335 13.81 6.30 1.38
C ASN A 335 13.84 5.25 2.52
N GLY A 336 13.64 3.97 2.19
CA GLY A 336 13.63 2.88 3.16
C GLY A 336 14.99 2.62 3.79
N ILE A 337 16.07 2.62 2.99
CA ILE A 337 17.42 2.36 3.50
C ILE A 337 17.94 3.49 4.41
N ASN A 338 17.44 4.71 4.22
CA ASN A 338 17.78 5.89 5.02
C ASN A 338 16.69 6.24 6.05
N HIS A 339 15.75 5.34 6.30
CA HIS A 339 14.61 5.63 7.16
C HIS A 339 14.99 5.71 8.64
N THR A 340 14.39 6.62 9.40
CA THR A 340 14.64 6.81 10.85
C THR A 340 14.08 5.68 11.70
N ASN A 341 12.99 5.02 11.25
CA ASN A 341 12.44 3.84 11.90
C ASN A 341 13.41 2.67 11.75
N LYS A 342 13.87 2.12 12.91
CA LYS A 342 14.91 1.08 12.95
C LYS A 342 14.48 -0.22 12.29
N VAL A 343 13.21 -0.61 12.43
CA VAL A 343 12.67 -1.82 11.80
C VAL A 343 12.73 -1.68 10.28
N VAL A 344 12.19 -0.58 9.73
CA VAL A 344 12.24 -0.29 8.30
C VAL A 344 13.69 -0.31 7.77
N ASN A 345 14.56 0.48 8.38
CA ASN A 345 15.96 0.57 7.97
C ASN A 345 16.66 -0.80 7.95
N THR A 346 16.44 -1.61 9.00
CA THR A 346 17.02 -2.96 9.10
C THR A 346 16.51 -3.88 7.99
N PHE A 347 15.21 -3.83 7.67
CA PHE A 347 14.66 -4.62 6.56
C PHE A 347 15.30 -4.25 5.22
N PHE A 348 15.42 -2.97 4.90
CA PHE A 348 16.06 -2.55 3.65
C PHE A 348 17.54 -2.89 3.58
N LYS A 349 18.26 -2.85 4.70
CA LYS A 349 19.65 -3.35 4.78
C LYS A 349 19.71 -4.87 4.54
N ASN A 350 18.78 -5.63 5.11
CA ASN A 350 18.72 -7.08 4.89
C ASN A 350 18.38 -7.46 3.45
N VAL A 351 17.57 -6.66 2.74
CA VAL A 351 17.33 -6.84 1.30
C VAL A 351 18.63 -6.89 0.51
N LEU A 352 19.61 -6.05 0.87
CA LEU A 352 20.92 -6.00 0.20
C LEU A 352 21.78 -7.24 0.47
N VAL A 353 21.65 -7.81 1.65
CA VAL A 353 22.37 -9.03 2.04
C VAL A 353 21.69 -10.27 1.46
N SER A 354 20.36 -10.25 1.41
CA SER A 354 19.55 -11.37 0.90
C SER A 354 19.34 -11.26 -0.61
N LYS A 355 20.26 -11.80 -1.40
CA LYS A 355 20.18 -11.83 -2.88
C LYS A 355 18.92 -12.49 -3.43
N SER A 356 18.15 -13.16 -2.61
CA SER A 356 16.89 -13.84 -2.97
C SER A 356 15.65 -12.94 -2.88
N SER A 357 15.74 -11.73 -2.28
CA SER A 357 14.63 -10.78 -2.18
C SER A 357 14.16 -10.32 -3.56
N VAL A 358 12.83 -10.17 -3.71
CA VAL A 358 12.22 -9.60 -4.92
C VAL A 358 12.72 -8.17 -5.13
N MET A 359 12.79 -7.37 -4.09
CA MET A 359 13.29 -6.00 -4.16
C MET A 359 14.75 -5.95 -4.63
N TYR A 360 15.62 -6.86 -4.14
CA TYR A 360 17.01 -6.93 -4.61
C TYR A 360 17.09 -7.20 -6.11
N ARG A 361 16.30 -8.16 -6.62
CA ARG A 361 16.25 -8.45 -8.07
C ARG A 361 15.76 -7.24 -8.86
N ASN A 362 14.69 -6.59 -8.39
CA ASN A 362 14.17 -5.38 -9.03
C ASN A 362 15.21 -4.26 -9.10
N ILE A 363 15.97 -4.02 -8.02
CA ILE A 363 17.04 -3.01 -8.01
C ILE A 363 18.12 -3.36 -9.03
N ASN A 364 18.53 -4.63 -9.15
CA ASN A 364 19.50 -5.03 -10.18
C ASN A 364 18.99 -4.79 -11.62
N ILE A 365 17.71 -5.04 -11.88
CA ILE A 365 17.08 -4.71 -13.18
C ILE A 365 17.15 -3.20 -13.44
N ILE A 366 16.84 -2.40 -12.42
CA ILE A 366 16.90 -0.94 -12.49
C ILE A 366 18.32 -0.45 -12.78
N LEU A 367 19.32 -0.94 -12.03
CA LEU A 367 20.73 -0.59 -12.22
C LEU A 367 21.22 -0.92 -13.63
N SER A 368 20.87 -2.12 -14.14
CA SER A 368 21.19 -2.53 -15.49
C SER A 368 20.56 -1.61 -16.55
N LYS A 369 19.31 -1.21 -16.34
CA LYS A 369 18.60 -0.29 -17.25
C LYS A 369 19.21 1.12 -17.25
N LEU A 370 19.56 1.64 -16.10
CA LEU A 370 20.16 2.98 -15.95
C LEU A 370 21.67 2.99 -16.26
N LYS A 371 22.31 1.82 -16.34
CA LYS A 371 23.75 1.66 -16.55
C LYS A 371 24.60 2.36 -15.48
N ILE A 372 24.14 2.33 -14.24
CA ILE A 372 24.82 2.93 -13.09
C ILE A 372 25.27 1.87 -12.10
N SER A 373 26.30 2.17 -11.33
CA SER A 373 26.74 1.28 -10.25
C SER A 373 25.81 1.38 -9.04
N TYR A 374 25.85 0.36 -8.18
CA TYR A 374 25.10 0.37 -6.94
C TYR A 374 25.50 1.54 -6.02
N LYS A 375 26.79 1.90 -6.00
CA LYS A 375 27.29 3.04 -5.21
C LYS A 375 26.69 4.36 -5.69
N ASP A 376 26.68 4.58 -7.00
CA ASP A 376 26.11 5.79 -7.60
C ASP A 376 24.60 5.86 -7.36
N PHE A 377 23.91 4.70 -7.46
CA PHE A 377 22.48 4.62 -7.18
C PHE A 377 22.13 5.07 -5.75
N LEU A 378 22.91 4.68 -4.75
CA LEU A 378 22.69 5.08 -3.34
C LEU A 378 22.87 6.59 -3.10
N LEU A 379 23.56 7.29 -3.97
CA LEU A 379 23.78 8.72 -3.90
C LEU A 379 22.66 9.54 -4.59
N LEU A 380 21.76 8.87 -5.31
CA LEU A 380 20.67 9.54 -5.99
C LEU A 380 19.64 10.10 -4.99
N ASN A 381 19.17 11.31 -5.28
CA ASN A 381 18.00 11.90 -4.63
C ASN A 381 16.76 11.78 -5.53
N LYS A 382 15.59 12.21 -5.03
CA LYS A 382 14.32 12.12 -5.77
C LYS A 382 14.34 12.81 -7.13
N GLU A 383 15.02 13.94 -7.25
CA GLU A 383 15.11 14.72 -8.50
C GLU A 383 16.06 14.07 -9.49
N SER A 384 17.23 13.61 -9.03
CA SER A 384 18.18 12.90 -9.88
C SER A 384 17.62 11.58 -10.40
N ILE A 385 16.92 10.79 -9.55
CA ILE A 385 16.20 9.59 -10.01
C ILE A 385 15.23 9.94 -11.15
N LYS A 386 14.42 10.99 -10.99
CA LYS A 386 13.45 11.39 -12.01
C LYS A 386 14.16 11.80 -13.31
N ARG A 387 15.29 12.48 -13.23
CA ARG A 387 16.10 12.88 -14.37
C ARG A 387 16.67 11.67 -15.12
N GLU A 388 17.30 10.73 -14.40
CA GLU A 388 17.86 9.49 -14.98
C GLU A 388 16.81 8.70 -15.78
N PHE A 389 15.61 8.49 -15.21
CA PHE A 389 14.53 7.79 -15.91
C PHE A 389 13.94 8.58 -17.07
N LYS A 390 14.00 9.91 -17.04
CA LYS A 390 13.57 10.75 -18.15
C LYS A 390 14.58 10.71 -19.32
N GLU A 391 15.86 10.77 -19.02
CA GLU A 391 16.94 10.71 -20.01
C GLU A 391 17.05 9.33 -20.67
N SER A 392 16.80 8.25 -19.91
CA SER A 392 16.75 6.89 -20.46
C SER A 392 15.60 6.65 -21.46
N SER A 393 14.68 7.61 -21.58
CA SER A 393 13.48 7.55 -22.44
C SER A 393 13.64 8.30 -23.76
N ASN A 394 14.84 8.74 -24.13
CA ASN A 394 15.06 9.63 -25.28
C ASN A 394 14.51 9.06 -26.59
N VAL A 395 13.36 9.59 -27.01
CA VAL A 395 12.77 9.45 -28.34
C VAL A 395 13.09 10.72 -29.12
N PRO A 396 13.43 10.65 -30.40
CA PRO A 396 13.60 11.85 -31.22
C PRO A 396 12.36 12.74 -31.15
N ASP A 397 12.50 13.96 -30.65
CA ASP A 397 11.41 14.90 -30.30
C ASP A 397 10.51 15.23 -31.52
N TRP A 398 11.07 15.22 -32.73
CA TRP A 398 10.36 15.56 -33.97
C TRP A 398 9.20 14.60 -34.30
N ARG A 399 9.34 13.26 -33.95
CA ARG A 399 8.27 12.28 -34.19
C ARG A 399 7.10 12.50 -33.24
N GLY A 400 7.38 12.84 -31.98
CA GLY A 400 6.36 13.19 -31.01
C GLY A 400 5.58 14.43 -31.42
N LYS A 401 6.26 15.49 -31.85
CA LYS A 401 5.65 16.74 -32.32
C LYS A 401 4.77 16.53 -33.56
N MET A 402 5.24 15.78 -34.55
CA MET A 402 4.45 15.48 -35.75
C MET A 402 3.14 14.75 -35.41
N ILE A 403 3.17 13.76 -34.52
CA ILE A 403 1.96 13.03 -34.12
C ILE A 403 1.03 13.95 -33.29
N GLU A 404 1.58 14.81 -32.44
CA GLU A 404 0.79 15.80 -31.67
C GLU A 404 0.06 16.77 -32.59
N GLU A 405 0.71 17.27 -33.62
CA GLU A 405 0.09 18.11 -34.65
C GLU A 405 -1.06 17.42 -35.38
N LEU A 406 -0.85 16.15 -35.78
CA LEU A 406 -1.89 15.35 -36.43
C LEU A 406 -3.08 15.07 -35.52
N LEU A 407 -2.86 14.84 -34.22
CA LEU A 407 -3.94 14.68 -33.25
C LEU A 407 -4.73 16.00 -33.06
N ASN A 408 -4.04 17.14 -33.06
CA ASN A 408 -4.68 18.45 -32.97
C ASN A 408 -5.52 18.77 -34.21
N ILE A 409 -5.02 18.41 -35.40
CA ILE A 409 -5.76 18.56 -36.68
C ILE A 409 -7.02 17.70 -36.62
N ARG A 410 -6.92 16.43 -36.19
CA ARG A 410 -8.06 15.54 -36.04
C ARG A 410 -9.13 16.11 -35.12
N ASP A 411 -8.74 16.63 -33.94
CA ASP A 411 -9.70 17.17 -32.97
C ASP A 411 -10.40 18.43 -33.53
N LYS A 412 -9.70 19.30 -34.23
CA LYS A 412 -10.29 20.46 -34.95
C LYS A 412 -11.27 20.01 -36.03
N GLN A 413 -10.96 18.92 -36.74
CA GLN A 413 -11.85 18.36 -37.77
C GLN A 413 -13.09 17.71 -37.18
N LEU A 414 -12.98 17.08 -35.98
CA LEU A 414 -14.13 16.54 -35.27
C LEU A 414 -15.09 17.62 -34.74
N GLU A 415 -14.57 18.83 -34.47
CA GLU A 415 -15.39 20.00 -34.13
C GLU A 415 -16.11 20.60 -35.37
N CYS A 416 -15.64 20.26 -36.60
CA CYS A 416 -16.11 20.81 -37.87
C CYS A 416 -16.91 19.81 -38.75
N ASP A 417 -17.42 18.70 -38.22
CA ASP A 417 -18.21 17.67 -38.94
C ASP A 417 -17.56 17.10 -40.23
N LEU A 418 -16.22 16.97 -40.28
CA LEU A 418 -15.52 16.39 -41.42
C LEU A 418 -15.42 14.85 -41.36
N ASN A 419 -15.50 14.24 -42.54
CA ASN A 419 -15.68 12.82 -42.83
C ASN A 419 -14.67 11.90 -42.15
N GLN A 420 -15.13 10.96 -41.35
CA GLN A 420 -14.35 9.96 -40.56
C GLN A 420 -13.35 9.15 -41.42
N ALA A 421 -13.60 9.05 -42.75
CA ALA A 421 -12.74 8.31 -43.67
C ALA A 421 -11.39 9.02 -43.93
N GLU A 422 -11.38 10.34 -44.09
CA GLU A 422 -10.16 11.14 -44.30
C GLU A 422 -9.27 11.17 -43.06
N VAL A 423 -9.89 11.27 -41.88
CA VAL A 423 -9.16 11.22 -40.59
C VAL A 423 -8.45 9.87 -40.40
N ASN A 424 -9.10 8.78 -40.78
CA ASN A 424 -8.53 7.43 -40.72
C ASN A 424 -7.40 7.23 -41.74
N GLU A 425 -7.44 7.91 -42.88
CA GLU A 425 -6.40 7.85 -43.89
C GLU A 425 -5.14 8.60 -43.45
N ILE A 426 -5.25 9.79 -42.88
CA ILE A 426 -4.14 10.55 -42.29
C ILE A 426 -3.50 9.74 -41.14
N LEU A 427 -4.30 9.11 -40.29
CA LEU A 427 -3.78 8.27 -39.18
C LEU A 427 -3.08 6.98 -39.69
N LYS A 428 -3.43 6.45 -40.87
CA LYS A 428 -2.69 5.37 -41.53
C LYS A 428 -1.26 5.78 -41.87
N TYR A 429 -1.04 6.99 -42.39
CA TYR A 429 0.29 7.50 -42.72
C TYR A 429 1.18 7.68 -41.48
N VAL A 430 0.62 8.09 -40.34
CA VAL A 430 1.36 8.20 -39.06
C VAL A 430 1.86 6.83 -38.54
N CYS A 431 1.14 5.76 -38.87
CA CYS A 431 1.44 4.42 -38.39
C CYS A 431 2.43 3.64 -39.28
N ILE A 432 2.70 4.09 -40.51
CA ILE A 432 3.40 3.33 -41.57
C ILE A 432 4.88 3.75 -41.73
N PHE A 433 5.37 4.78 -41.06
CA PHE A 433 6.82 5.05 -41.09
C PHE A 433 7.58 3.90 -40.37
N ARG A 434 7.95 2.90 -41.22
CA ARG A 434 8.87 1.80 -40.92
C ARG A 434 10.27 2.29 -40.59
#